data_22eb340d5a2503d9500ee82cae96fc99
#
_entry.id   22eb340d5a2503d9500ee82cae96fc99
#
_cell.length_a   1.000
_cell.length_b   1.000
_cell.length_c   1.000
_cell.angle_alpha   90.00
_cell.angle_beta   90.00
_cell.angle_gamma   90.00
#
_symmetry.space_group_name_H-M   'P 1'
#
loop_
_entity.id
_entity.type
_entity.pdbx_description
1 polymer ?
#
loop_
_entity_poly.entity_id
_entity_poly.type
_entity_poly.pdbx_seq_one_letter_code
_entity_poly.pdbx_strand_id
1 'polypeptide(L)'
;MRRIVDRLAGEYGRPVLRPHGEPVEELVLTVLSQNTNDRNRDLAYGGLRERFASWDEVRDAPPGELEEAIRPGGLAPTKSVRIQQILRALDGDDLRWLAQAPLEVGRAHLCALPGVGRKTAACVLLFCFGLPDVPVDTHVFRVGTRLGLFRPGASFEEAHDELLRVCRDADEAYELHVLLIRHGRRTCVARSPRCPECPLLRMCPYGRAR
;
A
#
# COMPACT_ATOMS: atom_id res chain seq x y z
N MET A 1 -20.63 -0.43 -1.04
CA MET A 1 -19.34 -0.95 -0.65
C MET A 1 -19.47 -2.30 0.09
N ARG A 2 -20.20 -2.41 1.21
CA ARG A 2 -20.28 -3.60 2.07
C ARG A 2 -20.51 -4.93 1.33
N ARG A 3 -21.44 -4.97 0.37
CA ARG A 3 -21.70 -6.19 -0.43
C ARG A 3 -20.47 -6.70 -1.22
N ILE A 4 -19.60 -5.81 -1.69
CA ILE A 4 -18.36 -6.18 -2.38
C ILE A 4 -17.40 -6.82 -1.38
N VAL A 5 -17.19 -6.14 -0.25
CA VAL A 5 -16.33 -6.62 0.84
C VAL A 5 -16.79 -8.00 1.32
N ASP A 6 -18.08 -8.17 1.64
CA ASP A 6 -18.59 -9.44 2.17
C ASP A 6 -18.45 -10.61 1.17
N ARG A 7 -18.69 -10.37 -0.13
CA ARG A 7 -18.47 -11.41 -1.16
C ARG A 7 -17.00 -11.79 -1.31
N LEU A 8 -16.11 -10.80 -1.31
CA LEU A 8 -14.68 -11.07 -1.39
C LEU A 8 -14.14 -11.72 -0.11
N ALA A 9 -14.66 -11.33 1.06
CA ALA A 9 -14.30 -11.96 2.33
C ALA A 9 -14.75 -13.43 2.40
N GLY A 10 -15.89 -13.76 1.81
CA GLY A 10 -16.34 -15.15 1.67
C GLY A 10 -15.41 -15.99 0.80
N GLU A 11 -14.79 -15.39 -0.21
CA GLU A 11 -13.87 -16.08 -1.14
C GLU A 11 -12.42 -16.17 -0.61
N TYR A 12 -11.92 -15.08 0.03
CA TYR A 12 -10.50 -14.93 0.36
C TYR A 12 -10.19 -14.91 1.85
N GLY A 13 -11.21 -15.04 2.70
CA GLY A 13 -11.11 -14.82 4.14
C GLY A 13 -11.10 -13.34 4.49
N ARG A 14 -11.73 -12.98 5.62
CA ARG A 14 -11.80 -11.60 6.09
C ARG A 14 -10.48 -11.19 6.73
N PRO A 15 -9.77 -10.19 6.20
CA PRO A 15 -8.57 -9.68 6.84
C PRO A 15 -8.94 -8.86 8.08
N VAL A 16 -8.04 -8.81 9.05
CA VAL A 16 -8.20 -8.05 10.30
C VAL A 16 -7.08 -7.03 10.38
N LEU A 17 -7.43 -5.77 10.55
CA LEU A 17 -6.47 -4.69 10.77
C LEU A 17 -5.84 -4.85 12.17
N ARG A 18 -4.53 -4.75 12.23
CA ARG A 18 -3.75 -4.70 13.46
C ARG A 18 -2.68 -3.62 13.32
N PRO A 19 -2.98 -2.39 13.72
CA PRO A 19 -2.00 -1.31 13.65
C PRO A 19 -0.74 -1.67 14.45
N HIS A 20 0.43 -1.47 13.85
CA HIS A 20 1.69 -1.90 14.49
C HIS A 20 2.51 -0.73 15.07
N GLY A 21 2.20 0.53 14.70
CA GLY A 21 2.82 1.71 15.29
C GLY A 21 4.28 1.96 14.88
N GLU A 22 4.73 1.37 13.76
CA GLU A 22 6.11 1.50 13.29
C GLU A 22 6.17 2.19 11.91
N PRO A 23 5.94 3.53 11.84
CA PRO A 23 5.74 4.24 10.57
C PRO A 23 6.99 4.33 9.70
N VAL A 24 8.18 4.44 10.30
CA VAL A 24 9.44 4.45 9.53
C VAL A 24 9.69 3.10 8.88
N GLU A 25 9.39 2.01 9.59
CA GLU A 25 9.45 0.66 9.05
C GLU A 25 8.49 0.51 7.86
N GLU A 26 7.23 0.94 7.99
CA GLU A 26 6.24 0.86 6.93
C GLU A 26 6.64 1.69 5.70
N LEU A 27 7.24 2.87 5.88
CA LEU A 27 7.80 3.65 4.77
C LEU A 27 8.85 2.85 4.00
N VAL A 28 9.80 2.25 4.70
CA VAL A 28 10.86 1.43 4.10
C VAL A 28 10.27 0.20 3.42
N LEU A 29 9.38 -0.54 4.09
CA LEU A 29 8.70 -1.71 3.50
C LEU A 29 7.92 -1.34 2.25
N THR A 30 7.24 -0.20 2.25
CA THR A 30 6.49 0.27 1.08
C THR A 30 7.42 0.61 -0.09
N VAL A 31 8.59 1.23 0.16
CA VAL A 31 9.60 1.44 -0.88
C VAL A 31 10.13 0.11 -1.40
N LEU A 32 10.45 -0.83 -0.52
CA LEU A 32 10.93 -2.16 -0.92
C LEU A 32 9.89 -2.94 -1.73
N SER A 33 8.60 -2.73 -1.48
CA SER A 33 7.50 -3.40 -2.19
C SER A 33 7.26 -2.92 -3.63
N GLN A 34 7.84 -1.79 -4.03
CA GLN A 34 7.66 -1.24 -5.37
C GLN A 34 8.25 -2.17 -6.44
N ASN A 35 7.44 -2.47 -7.47
CA ASN A 35 7.85 -3.30 -8.63
C ASN A 35 8.48 -4.66 -8.25
N THR A 36 7.97 -5.30 -7.20
CA THR A 36 8.43 -6.63 -6.77
C THR A 36 7.26 -7.44 -6.20
N ASN A 37 7.50 -8.68 -5.82
CA ASN A 37 6.55 -9.54 -5.12
C ASN A 37 6.83 -9.57 -3.62
N ASP A 38 5.86 -10.08 -2.84
CA ASP A 38 5.94 -10.08 -1.38
C ASP A 38 7.16 -10.86 -0.86
N ARG A 39 7.49 -12.02 -1.47
CA ARG A 39 8.66 -12.81 -1.09
C ARG A 39 9.97 -12.05 -1.24
N ASN A 40 10.15 -11.38 -2.36
CA ASN A 40 11.37 -10.61 -2.64
C ASN A 40 11.46 -9.36 -1.75
N ARG A 41 10.31 -8.71 -1.45
CA ARG A 41 10.25 -7.63 -0.46
C ARG A 41 10.72 -8.12 0.90
N ASP A 42 10.19 -9.26 1.37
CA ASP A 42 10.51 -9.80 2.70
C ASP A 42 11.98 -10.22 2.79
N LEU A 43 12.55 -10.82 1.74
CA LEU A 43 13.98 -11.11 1.66
C LEU A 43 14.83 -9.83 1.72
N ALA A 44 14.44 -8.79 1.00
CA ALA A 44 15.16 -7.51 1.02
C ALA A 44 15.07 -6.83 2.38
N TYR A 45 13.90 -6.88 3.02
CA TYR A 45 13.73 -6.32 4.36
C TYR A 45 14.53 -7.12 5.40
N GLY A 46 14.52 -8.46 5.34
CA GLY A 46 15.33 -9.32 6.20
C GLY A 46 16.80 -9.00 6.08
N GLY A 47 17.35 -8.94 4.86
CA GLY A 47 18.74 -8.60 4.63
C GLY A 47 19.11 -7.19 5.12
N LEU A 48 18.18 -6.22 5.00
CA LEU A 48 18.39 -4.88 5.56
C LEU A 48 18.49 -4.93 7.09
N ARG A 49 17.58 -5.64 7.77
CA ARG A 49 17.54 -5.74 9.24
C ARG A 49 18.67 -6.60 9.82
N GLU A 50 19.18 -7.58 9.09
CA GLU A 50 20.36 -8.36 9.46
C GLU A 50 21.64 -7.52 9.38
N ARG A 51 21.71 -6.61 8.41
CA ARG A 51 22.91 -5.80 8.16
C ARG A 51 22.99 -4.55 9.04
N PHE A 52 21.84 -3.91 9.36
CA PHE A 52 21.77 -2.62 10.06
C PHE A 52 20.88 -2.73 11.29
N ALA A 53 21.44 -2.36 12.45
CA ALA A 53 20.74 -2.42 13.73
C ALA A 53 19.74 -1.27 13.93
N SER A 54 19.98 -0.12 13.28
CA SER A 54 19.16 1.10 13.44
C SER A 54 18.86 1.77 12.10
N TRP A 55 17.87 2.67 12.09
CA TRP A 55 17.58 3.52 10.93
C TRP A 55 18.68 4.54 10.66
N ASP A 56 19.41 4.97 11.69
CA ASP A 56 20.57 5.85 11.52
C ASP A 56 21.69 5.14 10.75
N GLU A 57 21.95 3.88 11.06
CA GLU A 57 22.91 3.08 10.30
C GLU A 57 22.49 2.92 8.84
N VAL A 58 21.21 2.70 8.56
CA VAL A 58 20.69 2.64 7.18
C VAL A 58 20.83 3.99 6.47
N ARG A 59 20.51 5.11 7.18
CA ARG A 59 20.63 6.47 6.64
C ARG A 59 22.07 6.80 6.21
N ASP A 60 23.02 6.40 7.04
CA ASP A 60 24.42 6.79 6.90
C ASP A 60 25.30 5.72 6.21
N ALA A 61 24.70 4.57 5.89
CA ALA A 61 25.38 3.47 5.20
C ALA A 61 25.97 3.92 3.85
N PRO A 62 27.16 3.41 3.48
CA PRO A 62 27.67 3.53 2.12
C PRO A 62 26.63 3.00 1.10
N PRO A 63 26.38 3.69 -0.02
CA PRO A 63 25.35 3.29 -0.99
C PRO A 63 25.45 1.83 -1.42
N GLY A 64 26.64 1.31 -1.69
CA GLY A 64 26.85 -0.07 -2.10
C GLY A 64 26.49 -1.11 -1.06
N GLU A 65 26.62 -0.80 0.24
CA GLU A 65 26.26 -1.72 1.32
C GLU A 65 24.73 -1.87 1.46
N LEU A 66 24.02 -0.76 1.37
CA LEU A 66 22.56 -0.78 1.41
C LEU A 66 21.97 -1.45 0.16
N GLU A 67 22.54 -1.18 -1.02
CA GLU A 67 22.13 -1.84 -2.27
C GLU A 67 22.29 -3.36 -2.20
N GLU A 68 23.42 -3.84 -1.66
CA GLU A 68 23.67 -5.26 -1.47
C GLU A 68 22.62 -5.89 -0.55
N ALA A 69 22.35 -5.27 0.59
CA ALA A 69 21.41 -5.77 1.58
C ALA A 69 19.98 -5.92 1.01
N ILE A 70 19.56 -4.99 0.16
CA ILE A 70 18.19 -4.98 -0.40
C ILE A 70 18.09 -5.55 -1.82
N ARG A 71 19.16 -6.12 -2.38
CA ARG A 71 19.24 -6.64 -3.75
C ARG A 71 18.07 -7.58 -4.14
N PRO A 72 17.62 -8.51 -3.27
CA PRO A 72 16.50 -9.38 -3.60
C PRO A 72 15.21 -8.65 -3.98
N GLY A 73 15.02 -7.43 -3.47
CA GLY A 73 13.83 -6.61 -3.75
C GLY A 73 13.76 -6.01 -5.16
N GLY A 74 14.85 -6.10 -5.94
CA GLY A 74 14.98 -5.48 -7.26
C GLY A 74 15.08 -3.95 -7.19
N LEU A 75 15.59 -3.32 -8.24
CA LEU A 75 15.82 -1.87 -8.32
C LEU A 75 16.61 -1.31 -7.12
N ALA A 76 17.55 -2.11 -6.60
CA ALA A 76 18.29 -1.78 -5.38
C ALA A 76 18.98 -0.40 -5.42
N PRO A 77 19.65 0.04 -6.50
CA PRO A 77 20.23 1.38 -6.56
C PRO A 77 19.22 2.51 -6.36
N THR A 78 18.04 2.39 -7.00
CA THR A 78 17.00 3.41 -6.88
C THR A 78 16.33 3.39 -5.50
N LYS A 79 16.09 2.19 -4.97
CA LYS A 79 15.44 2.02 -3.66
C LYS A 79 16.34 2.45 -2.51
N SER A 80 17.65 2.12 -2.55
CA SER A 80 18.61 2.54 -1.53
C SER A 80 18.70 4.06 -1.42
N VAL A 81 18.85 4.76 -2.53
CA VAL A 81 18.86 6.22 -2.56
C VAL A 81 17.57 6.79 -1.99
N ARG A 82 16.40 6.23 -2.36
CA ARG A 82 15.11 6.68 -1.87
C ARG A 82 14.95 6.49 -0.37
N ILE A 83 15.31 5.31 0.16
CA ILE A 83 15.27 5.02 1.59
C ILE A 83 16.13 6.00 2.36
N GLN A 84 17.37 6.23 1.93
CA GLN A 84 18.26 7.18 2.57
C GLN A 84 17.75 8.62 2.51
N GLN A 85 17.16 9.03 1.38
CA GLN A 85 16.55 10.37 1.26
C GLN A 85 15.39 10.55 2.23
N ILE A 86 14.53 9.55 2.39
CA ILE A 86 13.43 9.57 3.38
C ILE A 86 14.00 9.69 4.79
N LEU A 87 14.94 8.84 5.17
CA LEU A 87 15.53 8.83 6.51
C LEU A 87 16.26 10.14 6.84
N ARG A 88 16.95 10.75 5.88
CA ARG A 88 17.57 12.07 6.05
C ARG A 88 16.53 13.20 6.20
N ALA A 89 15.42 13.13 5.46
CA ALA A 89 14.35 14.10 5.55
C ALA A 89 13.56 14.02 6.86
N LEU A 90 13.52 12.83 7.47
CA LEU A 90 12.93 12.63 8.80
C LEU A 90 13.79 13.22 9.92
N ASP A 91 15.10 13.26 9.73
CA ASP A 91 16.07 13.82 10.69
C ASP A 91 15.84 13.35 12.16
N GLY A 92 15.56 12.06 12.32
CA GLY A 92 15.26 11.44 13.60
C GLY A 92 13.80 11.51 14.05
N ASP A 93 12.90 12.15 13.30
CA ASP A 93 11.45 12.10 13.58
C ASP A 93 10.94 10.67 13.39
N ASP A 94 10.37 10.10 14.46
CA ASP A 94 9.81 8.75 14.46
C ASP A 94 8.37 8.68 13.92
N LEU A 95 7.79 9.82 13.58
CA LEU A 95 6.43 9.98 13.02
C LEU A 95 5.29 9.49 13.94
N ARG A 96 5.54 9.14 15.20
CA ARG A 96 4.49 8.60 16.09
C ARG A 96 3.40 9.61 16.43
N TRP A 97 3.71 10.91 16.33
CA TRP A 97 2.74 11.99 16.50
C TRP A 97 1.58 11.91 15.49
N LEU A 98 1.77 11.23 14.33
CA LEU A 98 0.73 11.03 13.32
C LEU A 98 -0.48 10.28 13.87
N ALA A 99 -0.31 9.46 14.90
CA ALA A 99 -1.42 8.73 15.54
C ALA A 99 -2.52 9.66 16.09
N GLN A 100 -2.18 10.90 16.41
CA GLN A 100 -3.10 11.89 16.98
C GLN A 100 -3.35 13.08 16.03
N ALA A 101 -2.70 13.09 14.88
CA ALA A 101 -2.86 14.16 13.91
C ALA A 101 -4.17 14.02 13.10
N PRO A 102 -4.77 15.12 12.68
CA PRO A 102 -5.82 15.06 11.65
C PRO A 102 -5.30 14.35 10.40
N LEU A 103 -6.14 13.50 9.79
CA LEU A 103 -5.76 12.67 8.62
C LEU A 103 -5.10 13.48 7.51
N GLU A 104 -5.64 14.66 7.19
CA GLU A 104 -5.12 15.53 6.13
C GLU A 104 -3.72 16.08 6.45
N VAL A 105 -3.48 16.41 7.73
CA VAL A 105 -2.19 16.91 8.20
C VAL A 105 -1.13 15.81 8.09
N GLY A 106 -1.46 14.62 8.58
CA GLY A 106 -0.57 13.46 8.48
C GLY A 106 -0.26 13.09 7.04
N ARG A 107 -1.27 13.10 6.17
CA ARG A 107 -1.11 12.84 4.75
C ARG A 107 -0.21 13.87 4.07
N ALA A 108 -0.46 15.15 4.31
CA ALA A 108 0.34 16.23 3.73
C ALA A 108 1.81 16.13 4.14
N HIS A 109 2.06 15.86 5.43
CA HIS A 109 3.41 15.67 5.96
C HIS A 109 4.13 14.49 5.29
N LEU A 110 3.48 13.31 5.23
CA LEU A 110 4.06 12.13 4.59
C LEU A 110 4.33 12.35 3.09
N CYS A 111 3.40 12.98 2.38
CA CYS A 111 3.57 13.28 0.96
C CYS A 111 4.67 14.31 0.66
N ALA A 112 5.10 15.11 1.65
CA ALA A 112 6.23 16.02 1.51
C ALA A 112 7.59 15.29 1.56
N LEU A 113 7.63 14.05 2.06
CA LEU A 113 8.86 13.25 2.08
C LEU A 113 9.28 12.84 0.65
N PRO A 114 10.59 12.78 0.35
CA PRO A 114 11.11 12.46 -0.96
C PRO A 114 10.56 11.13 -1.50
N GLY A 115 9.79 11.19 -2.61
CA GLY A 115 9.25 10.00 -3.29
C GLY A 115 8.17 9.24 -2.52
N VAL A 116 7.59 9.83 -1.50
CA VAL A 116 6.38 9.35 -0.83
C VAL A 116 5.17 9.95 -1.51
N GLY A 117 4.41 9.12 -2.23
CA GLY A 117 3.15 9.52 -2.86
C GLY A 117 1.94 9.13 -2.00
N ARG A 118 0.75 9.51 -2.47
CA ARG A 118 -0.53 9.29 -1.81
C ARG A 118 -0.73 7.84 -1.32
N LYS A 119 -0.38 6.85 -2.17
CA LYS A 119 -0.49 5.43 -1.80
C LYS A 119 0.39 5.05 -0.61
N THR A 120 1.62 5.53 -0.58
CA THR A 120 2.57 5.24 0.50
C THR A 120 2.13 5.92 1.79
N ALA A 121 1.70 7.18 1.72
CA ALA A 121 1.15 7.89 2.87
C ALA A 121 -0.08 7.15 3.45
N ALA A 122 -0.99 6.70 2.59
CA ALA A 122 -2.17 5.95 3.02
C ALA A 122 -1.81 4.60 3.68
N CYS A 123 -0.75 3.89 3.21
CA CYS A 123 -0.27 2.68 3.88
C CYS A 123 0.19 2.98 5.31
N VAL A 124 1.02 4.00 5.50
CA VAL A 124 1.51 4.38 6.83
C VAL A 124 0.36 4.75 7.75
N LEU A 125 -0.56 5.61 7.30
CA LEU A 125 -1.69 6.06 8.11
C LEU A 125 -2.60 4.91 8.51
N LEU A 126 -2.91 4.01 7.58
CA LEU A 126 -3.82 2.89 7.83
C LEU A 126 -3.14 1.77 8.63
N PHE A 127 -1.95 1.31 8.21
CA PHE A 127 -1.35 0.09 8.77
C PHE A 127 -0.63 0.36 10.11
N CYS A 128 -0.11 1.58 10.30
CA CYS A 128 0.56 1.90 11.55
C CYS A 128 -0.40 2.42 12.62
N PHE A 129 -1.40 3.21 12.23
CA PHE A 129 -2.21 3.97 13.18
C PHE A 129 -3.71 3.67 13.11
N GLY A 130 -4.17 2.89 12.15
CA GLY A 130 -5.60 2.64 11.96
C GLY A 130 -6.38 3.89 11.56
N LEU A 131 -5.73 4.83 10.89
CA LEU A 131 -6.41 6.00 10.33
C LEU A 131 -7.07 5.62 9.00
N PRO A 132 -8.31 6.06 8.74
CA PRO A 132 -9.11 5.55 7.63
C PRO A 132 -8.69 6.17 6.28
N ASP A 133 -7.47 5.92 5.82
CA ASP A 133 -7.05 6.20 4.45
C ASP A 133 -6.95 4.89 3.66
N VAL A 134 -7.42 4.87 2.41
CA VAL A 134 -7.43 3.65 1.60
C VAL A 134 -6.28 3.68 0.60
N PRO A 135 -5.26 2.82 0.74
CA PRO A 135 -4.19 2.79 -0.25
C PRO A 135 -4.70 2.27 -1.60
N VAL A 136 -4.51 3.04 -2.67
CA VAL A 136 -4.87 2.64 -4.02
C VAL A 136 -3.61 2.25 -4.80
N ASP A 137 -3.41 0.95 -4.96
CA ASP A 137 -2.36 0.42 -5.83
C ASP A 137 -2.93 0.07 -7.22
N THR A 138 -2.10 -0.48 -8.09
CA THR A 138 -2.51 -0.87 -9.46
C THR A 138 -3.60 -1.95 -9.47
N HIS A 139 -3.66 -2.82 -8.44
CA HIS A 139 -4.71 -3.83 -8.31
C HIS A 139 -6.02 -3.20 -7.85
N VAL A 140 -5.99 -2.41 -6.80
CA VAL A 140 -7.14 -1.68 -6.27
C VAL A 140 -7.73 -0.78 -7.35
N PHE A 141 -6.89 -0.01 -8.03
CA PHE A 141 -7.33 0.88 -9.11
C PHE A 141 -8.00 0.12 -10.25
N ARG A 142 -7.36 -0.92 -10.77
CA ARG A 142 -7.90 -1.75 -11.87
C ARG A 142 -9.22 -2.42 -11.49
N VAL A 143 -9.25 -3.05 -10.32
CA VAL A 143 -10.47 -3.76 -9.87
C VAL A 143 -11.58 -2.76 -9.61
N GLY A 144 -11.30 -1.66 -8.92
CA GLY A 144 -12.26 -0.59 -8.64
C GLY A 144 -12.84 0.01 -9.92
N THR A 145 -12.01 0.33 -10.91
CA THR A 145 -12.47 0.82 -12.22
C THR A 145 -13.42 -0.18 -12.89
N ARG A 146 -13.07 -1.47 -12.92
CA ARG A 146 -13.92 -2.51 -13.53
C ARG A 146 -15.23 -2.73 -12.79
N LEU A 147 -15.24 -2.53 -11.49
CA LEU A 147 -16.45 -2.59 -10.66
C LEU A 147 -17.31 -1.33 -10.74
N GLY A 148 -16.81 -0.26 -11.37
CA GLY A 148 -17.49 1.03 -11.42
C GLY A 148 -17.50 1.74 -10.07
N LEU A 149 -16.47 1.54 -9.25
CA LEU A 149 -16.28 2.25 -7.98
C LEU A 149 -15.76 3.67 -8.20
N PHE A 150 -15.16 3.93 -9.35
CA PHE A 150 -14.60 5.22 -9.72
C PHE A 150 -15.34 5.81 -10.91
N ARG A 151 -15.45 7.13 -10.96
CA ARG A 151 -15.97 7.81 -12.14
C ARG A 151 -15.12 7.47 -13.37
N PRO A 152 -15.71 7.47 -14.58
CA PRO A 152 -14.96 7.26 -15.82
C PRO A 152 -13.80 8.25 -15.96
N GLY A 153 -12.59 7.74 -16.23
CA GLY A 153 -11.40 8.56 -16.40
C GLY A 153 -10.77 9.06 -15.10
N ALA A 154 -11.21 8.58 -13.94
CA ALA A 154 -10.60 8.94 -12.66
C ALA A 154 -9.09 8.67 -12.66
N SER A 155 -8.30 9.58 -12.12
CA SER A 155 -6.89 9.40 -11.81
C SER A 155 -6.70 8.54 -10.54
N PHE A 156 -5.46 8.16 -10.25
CA PHE A 156 -5.14 7.48 -8.99
C PHE A 156 -5.47 8.35 -7.77
N GLU A 157 -5.20 9.64 -7.82
CA GLU A 157 -5.51 10.60 -6.75
C GLU A 157 -7.01 10.64 -6.48
N GLU A 158 -7.81 10.82 -7.52
CA GLU A 158 -9.26 10.83 -7.40
C GLU A 158 -9.83 9.51 -6.88
N ALA A 159 -9.23 8.37 -7.26
CA ALA A 159 -9.63 7.07 -6.75
C ALA A 159 -9.40 6.94 -5.23
N HIS A 160 -8.31 7.51 -4.68
CA HIS A 160 -8.12 7.60 -3.24
C HIS A 160 -9.25 8.39 -2.57
N ASP A 161 -9.59 9.57 -3.13
CA ASP A 161 -10.64 10.43 -2.56
C ASP A 161 -12.01 9.78 -2.65
N GLU A 162 -12.32 9.08 -3.75
CA GLU A 162 -13.59 8.39 -3.91
C GLU A 162 -13.72 7.22 -2.92
N LEU A 163 -12.66 6.44 -2.66
CA LEU A 163 -12.70 5.39 -1.66
C LEU A 163 -12.77 5.94 -0.24
N LEU A 164 -12.07 7.03 0.05
CA LEU A 164 -12.14 7.68 1.36
C LEU A 164 -13.56 8.13 1.72
N ARG A 165 -14.34 8.61 0.74
CA ARG A 165 -15.75 9.03 0.96
C ARG A 165 -16.70 7.88 1.26
N VAL A 166 -16.37 6.65 0.85
CA VAL A 166 -17.27 5.50 0.96
C VAL A 166 -16.86 4.51 2.06
N CYS A 167 -15.63 4.57 2.54
CA CYS A 167 -15.18 3.81 3.70
C CYS A 167 -15.55 4.57 4.98
N ARG A 168 -16.15 3.87 5.94
CA ARG A 168 -16.67 4.46 7.19
C ARG A 168 -15.60 4.54 8.28
N ASP A 169 -14.70 3.58 8.28
CA ASP A 169 -13.68 3.41 9.32
C ASP A 169 -12.43 2.71 8.74
N ALA A 170 -11.41 2.57 9.57
CA ALA A 170 -10.14 1.95 9.19
C ALA A 170 -10.27 0.45 8.89
N ASP A 171 -11.14 -0.27 9.59
CA ASP A 171 -11.35 -1.69 9.34
C ASP A 171 -11.93 -1.92 7.95
N GLU A 172 -12.94 -1.13 7.55
CA GLU A 172 -13.54 -1.20 6.22
C GLU A 172 -12.52 -0.79 5.13
N ALA A 173 -11.70 0.22 5.39
CA ALA A 173 -10.62 0.66 4.50
C ALA A 173 -9.59 -0.46 4.28
N TYR A 174 -9.18 -1.12 5.35
CA TYR A 174 -8.23 -2.23 5.33
C TYR A 174 -8.81 -3.47 4.62
N GLU A 175 -10.03 -3.88 5.02
CA GLU A 175 -10.73 -5.00 4.37
C GLU A 175 -10.81 -4.77 2.85
N LEU A 176 -11.26 -3.59 2.45
CA LEU A 176 -11.39 -3.23 1.04
C LEU A 176 -10.06 -3.30 0.30
N HIS A 177 -9.02 -2.67 0.84
CA HIS A 177 -7.69 -2.65 0.23
C HIS A 177 -7.15 -4.07 0.03
N VAL A 178 -7.09 -4.86 1.09
CA VAL A 178 -6.52 -6.22 1.06
C VAL A 178 -7.33 -7.14 0.13
N LEU A 179 -8.65 -7.08 0.21
CA LEU A 179 -9.52 -7.94 -0.60
C LEU A 179 -9.47 -7.59 -2.08
N LEU A 180 -9.40 -6.31 -2.44
CA LEU A 180 -9.23 -5.90 -3.84
C LEU A 180 -7.87 -6.31 -4.40
N ILE A 181 -6.80 -6.26 -3.61
CA ILE A 181 -5.50 -6.79 -4.01
C ILE A 181 -5.57 -8.30 -4.24
N ARG A 182 -6.09 -9.07 -3.27
CA ARG A 182 -6.24 -10.53 -3.40
C ARG A 182 -7.04 -10.89 -4.64
N HIS A 183 -8.15 -10.21 -4.86
CA HIS A 183 -9.00 -10.40 -6.03
C HIS A 183 -8.30 -10.01 -7.34
N GLY A 184 -7.59 -8.90 -7.34
CA GLY A 184 -6.81 -8.43 -8.50
C GLY A 184 -5.66 -9.36 -8.89
N ARG A 185 -5.05 -10.03 -7.90
CA ARG A 185 -3.97 -11.00 -8.13
C ARG A 185 -4.48 -12.36 -8.59
N ARG A 186 -5.64 -12.82 -8.12
CA ARG A 186 -6.13 -14.17 -8.34
C ARG A 186 -7.18 -14.30 -9.45
N THR A 187 -8.16 -13.43 -9.48
CA THR A 187 -9.35 -13.53 -10.34
C THR A 187 -9.42 -12.40 -11.37
N CYS A 188 -9.40 -11.15 -10.91
CA CYS A 188 -9.50 -9.97 -11.77
C CYS A 188 -8.13 -9.52 -12.29
N VAL A 189 -7.36 -10.45 -12.87
CA VAL A 189 -6.02 -10.17 -13.40
C VAL A 189 -6.06 -9.17 -14.56
N ALA A 190 -4.90 -8.54 -14.87
CA ALA A 190 -4.83 -7.48 -15.87
C ALA A 190 -5.24 -7.96 -17.27
N ARG A 191 -4.63 -9.07 -17.71
CA ARG A 191 -4.94 -9.71 -18.98
C ARG A 191 -5.81 -10.94 -18.73
N SER A 192 -6.88 -11.13 -19.51
CA SER A 192 -7.78 -12.27 -19.43
C SER A 192 -8.32 -12.58 -18.01
N PRO A 193 -9.07 -11.64 -17.38
CA PRO A 193 -9.65 -11.89 -16.07
C PRO A 193 -10.65 -13.04 -16.10
N ARG A 194 -10.73 -13.81 -15.01
CA ARG A 194 -11.61 -14.99 -14.87
C ARG A 194 -13.03 -14.57 -14.51
N CYS A 195 -13.69 -13.81 -15.39
CA CYS A 195 -15.02 -13.26 -15.12
C CYS A 195 -16.10 -14.32 -14.85
N PRO A 196 -16.15 -15.48 -15.56
CA PRO A 196 -17.15 -16.52 -15.27
C PRO A 196 -17.07 -17.08 -13.84
N GLU A 197 -15.88 -17.13 -13.24
CA GLU A 197 -15.65 -17.66 -11.88
C GLU A 197 -15.70 -16.55 -10.81
N CYS A 198 -15.91 -15.28 -11.21
CA CYS A 198 -15.79 -14.14 -10.33
C CYS A 198 -16.99 -14.04 -9.37
N PRO A 199 -16.77 -13.98 -8.05
CA PRO A 199 -17.85 -13.83 -7.06
C PRO A 199 -18.60 -12.50 -7.19
N LEU A 200 -18.02 -11.52 -7.92
CA LEU A 200 -18.62 -10.21 -8.15
C LEU A 200 -19.29 -10.08 -9.53
N LEU A 201 -19.35 -11.13 -10.35
CA LEU A 201 -19.83 -11.06 -11.74
C LEU A 201 -21.18 -10.35 -11.85
N ARG A 202 -22.14 -10.72 -11.00
CA ARG A 202 -23.52 -10.18 -11.05
C ARG A 202 -23.60 -8.67 -10.81
N MET A 203 -22.60 -8.09 -10.12
CA MET A 203 -22.56 -6.66 -9.78
C MET A 203 -21.48 -5.88 -10.54
N CYS A 204 -20.69 -6.58 -11.38
CA CYS A 204 -19.57 -5.97 -12.10
C CYS A 204 -20.00 -5.53 -13.51
N PRO A 205 -20.03 -4.23 -13.82
CA PRO A 205 -20.37 -3.75 -15.18
C PRO A 205 -19.42 -4.35 -16.24
N TYR A 206 -18.12 -4.35 -15.96
CA TYR A 206 -17.11 -4.87 -16.86
C TYR A 206 -17.28 -6.39 -17.13
N GLY A 207 -17.56 -7.19 -16.10
CA GLY A 207 -17.72 -8.63 -16.24
C GLY A 207 -19.01 -9.05 -16.96
N ARG A 208 -20.09 -8.25 -16.79
CA ARG A 208 -21.37 -8.49 -17.48
C ARG A 208 -21.37 -8.11 -18.95
N ALA A 209 -20.44 -7.24 -19.37
CA ALA A 209 -20.30 -6.81 -20.75
C ALA A 209 -19.39 -7.73 -21.58
N ARG A 210 -18.90 -8.84 -21.01
CA ARG A 210 -18.04 -9.84 -21.64
C ARG A 210 -18.76 -11.19 -21.80
#